data_9c9ba4f9613bf51a30b6f742c4fd8b8c
#
_entry.id   9c9ba4f9613bf51a30b6f742c4fd8b8c
#
_cell.length_a   1.000
_cell.length_b   1.000
_cell.length_c   1.000
_cell.angle_alpha   90.00
_cell.angle_beta   90.00
_cell.angle_gamma   90.00
#
_symmetry.space_group_name_H-M   'P 1'
#
loop_
_entity.id
_entity.type
_entity.pdbx_description
1 polymer ?
#
loop_
_entity_poly.entity_id
_entity_poly.type
_entity_poly.pdbx_seq_one_letter_code
_entity_poly.pdbx_strand_id
1 'polypeptide(L)'
;VTRAKPMALKYHHALFALLEQEPRLSEVALRKLEEQEQAQGMRFPESVREWFSLEGVGELFAGLTNSDELVGPEELKIIAHDGRLLLHVATENQGVYYWFVDCNGTDDPPVLDDDSRIDWDDQENFDFSHVMWRVSSYSFSSFIFAMLTGTRFGQGFRLSATDSSPAPVVLASLRTDFLEGPRTSVPEKHVYRFAQPEADLIIRSNTAEEIARGIAHWHLIAPTPDALAKLAKRVWPFGTLAKTLQSVGVAHNADAERRILAQLTQEGSS
;
A
#
# COMPACT_ATOMS: atom_id res chain seq x y z
N VAL A 1 -14.47 31.83 3.01
CA VAL A 1 -13.82 30.53 2.69
C VAL A 1 -14.94 29.54 2.45
N THR A 2 -15.20 29.23 1.18
CA THR A 2 -16.18 28.21 0.78
C THR A 2 -15.64 26.86 1.25
N ARG A 3 -16.36 26.16 2.14
CA ARG A 3 -15.99 24.82 2.54
C ARG A 3 -16.08 23.89 1.32
N ALA A 4 -15.00 23.20 0.99
CA ALA A 4 -14.98 22.19 -0.06
C ALA A 4 -16.07 21.14 0.20
N LYS A 5 -16.72 20.69 -0.87
CA LYS A 5 -17.84 19.75 -0.78
C LYS A 5 -17.32 18.33 -0.52
N PRO A 6 -17.90 17.57 0.43
CA PRO A 6 -17.58 16.17 0.60
C PRO A 6 -17.75 15.40 -0.70
N MET A 7 -16.79 14.55 -1.02
CA MET A 7 -16.80 13.75 -2.25
C MET A 7 -17.11 12.29 -1.92
N ALA A 8 -18.08 11.69 -2.62
CA ALA A 8 -18.29 10.25 -2.56
C ALA A 8 -17.24 9.55 -3.43
N LEU A 9 -16.39 8.75 -2.81
CA LEU A 9 -15.32 8.03 -3.49
C LEU A 9 -15.80 6.66 -3.98
N LYS A 10 -15.38 6.26 -5.18
CA LYS A 10 -15.62 4.94 -5.76
C LYS A 10 -14.44 3.99 -5.48
N TYR A 11 -13.21 4.47 -5.64
CA TYR A 11 -11.99 3.65 -5.59
C TYR A 11 -11.25 3.74 -4.27
N HIS A 12 -11.15 4.93 -3.67
CA HIS A 12 -10.33 5.17 -2.47
C HIS A 12 -11.12 5.27 -1.17
N HIS A 13 -12.43 4.96 -1.19
CA HIS A 13 -13.31 5.08 -0.01
C HIS A 13 -12.82 4.27 1.19
N ALA A 14 -12.30 3.05 0.95
CA ALA A 14 -11.81 2.17 2.02
C ALA A 14 -10.60 2.78 2.76
N LEU A 15 -9.69 3.43 2.03
CA LEU A 15 -8.54 4.11 2.62
C LEU A 15 -8.97 5.29 3.50
N PHE A 16 -9.84 6.16 2.99
CA PHE A 16 -10.30 7.32 3.75
C PHE A 16 -11.12 6.93 4.98
N ALA A 17 -11.93 5.86 4.89
CA ALA A 17 -12.61 5.29 6.05
C ALA A 17 -11.61 4.77 7.10
N LEU A 18 -10.53 4.11 6.68
CA LEU A 18 -9.48 3.63 7.57
C LEU A 18 -8.70 4.76 8.25
N LEU A 19 -8.46 5.86 7.53
CA LEU A 19 -7.76 7.05 8.05
C LEU A 19 -8.68 7.96 8.88
N GLU A 20 -9.98 7.64 8.95
CA GLU A 20 -11.00 8.46 9.62
C GLU A 20 -11.00 9.92 9.10
N GLN A 21 -10.72 10.09 7.82
CA GLN A 21 -10.67 11.37 7.14
C GLN A 21 -11.82 11.52 6.14
N GLU A 22 -12.35 12.74 6.04
CA GLU A 22 -13.36 13.10 5.05
C GLU A 22 -12.69 13.58 3.77
N PRO A 23 -12.82 12.86 2.63
CA PRO A 23 -12.22 13.28 1.36
C PRO A 23 -12.90 14.54 0.84
N ARG A 24 -12.11 15.48 0.35
CA ARG A 24 -12.58 16.76 -0.18
C ARG A 24 -12.05 16.98 -1.58
N LEU A 25 -12.90 17.47 -2.45
CA LEU A 25 -12.52 17.83 -3.80
C LEU A 25 -11.72 19.14 -3.82
N SER A 26 -10.57 19.13 -4.48
CA SER A 26 -9.81 20.32 -4.86
C SER A 26 -10.18 20.76 -6.27
N GLU A 27 -10.95 21.83 -6.41
CA GLU A 27 -11.29 22.39 -7.73
C GLU A 27 -10.04 22.85 -8.50
N VAL A 28 -8.99 23.24 -7.76
CA VAL A 28 -7.70 23.64 -8.35
C VAL A 28 -6.99 22.42 -8.93
N ALA A 29 -6.88 21.33 -8.16
CA ALA A 29 -6.24 20.09 -8.61
C ALA A 29 -7.02 19.47 -9.78
N LEU A 30 -8.36 19.44 -9.71
CA LEU A 30 -9.20 18.93 -10.78
C LEU A 30 -8.97 19.71 -12.10
N ARG A 31 -8.93 21.05 -12.04
CA ARG A 31 -8.66 21.86 -13.23
C ARG A 31 -7.28 21.58 -13.82
N LYS A 32 -6.23 21.51 -12.99
CA LYS A 32 -4.87 21.15 -13.45
C LYS A 32 -4.85 19.78 -14.12
N LEU A 33 -5.56 18.82 -13.56
CA LEU A 33 -5.71 17.48 -14.11
C LEU A 33 -6.38 17.51 -15.50
N GLU A 34 -7.47 18.29 -15.65
CA GLU A 34 -8.17 18.46 -16.92
C GLU A 34 -7.31 19.18 -17.98
N GLU A 35 -6.50 20.15 -17.57
CA GLU A 35 -5.52 20.83 -18.44
C GLU A 35 -4.47 19.82 -18.95
N GLN A 36 -3.98 18.92 -18.07
CA GLN A 36 -3.03 17.86 -18.48
C GLN A 36 -3.69 16.83 -19.41
N GLU A 37 -4.90 16.38 -19.11
CA GLU A 37 -5.63 15.48 -20.01
C GLU A 37 -5.80 16.07 -21.41
N GLN A 38 -6.11 17.36 -21.48
CA GLN A 38 -6.21 18.07 -22.75
C GLN A 38 -4.85 18.16 -23.46
N ALA A 39 -3.78 18.48 -22.74
CA ALA A 39 -2.42 18.57 -23.28
C ALA A 39 -1.91 17.21 -23.79
N GLN A 40 -2.24 16.12 -23.09
CA GLN A 40 -1.84 14.75 -23.45
C GLN A 40 -2.77 14.10 -24.48
N GLY A 41 -3.92 14.73 -24.78
CA GLY A 41 -4.91 14.23 -25.73
C GLY A 41 -5.65 12.97 -25.28
N MET A 42 -5.64 12.66 -23.96
CA MET A 42 -6.36 11.51 -23.40
C MET A 42 -6.88 11.80 -21.99
N ARG A 43 -8.00 11.16 -21.67
CA ARG A 43 -8.55 11.17 -20.31
C ARG A 43 -7.80 10.14 -19.44
N PHE A 44 -7.39 10.56 -18.26
CA PHE A 44 -6.76 9.67 -17.29
C PHE A 44 -7.77 8.67 -16.69
N PRO A 45 -7.32 7.50 -16.21
CA PRO A 45 -8.18 6.51 -15.58
C PRO A 45 -8.96 7.09 -14.41
N GLU A 46 -10.18 6.60 -14.18
CA GLU A 46 -11.08 7.18 -13.17
C GLU A 46 -10.53 7.11 -11.74
N SER A 47 -9.81 6.03 -11.38
CA SER A 47 -9.18 5.92 -10.06
C SER A 47 -8.05 6.93 -9.85
N VAL A 48 -7.28 7.22 -10.90
CA VAL A 48 -6.24 8.26 -10.91
C VAL A 48 -6.87 9.63 -10.77
N ARG A 49 -7.91 9.91 -11.57
CA ARG A 49 -8.67 11.18 -11.50
C ARG A 49 -9.25 11.40 -10.12
N GLU A 50 -9.88 10.35 -9.53
CA GLU A 50 -10.44 10.43 -8.19
C GLU A 50 -9.37 10.81 -7.18
N TRP A 51 -8.21 10.15 -7.19
CA TRP A 51 -7.12 10.43 -6.24
C TRP A 51 -6.55 11.83 -6.41
N PHE A 52 -6.08 12.17 -7.60
CA PHE A 52 -5.39 13.43 -7.86
C PHE A 52 -6.30 14.67 -7.82
N SER A 53 -7.61 14.49 -7.79
CA SER A 53 -8.56 15.60 -7.59
C SER A 53 -8.85 15.95 -6.14
N LEU A 54 -8.29 15.19 -5.16
CA LEU A 54 -8.52 15.42 -3.74
C LEU A 54 -7.56 16.44 -3.14
N GLU A 55 -8.03 17.13 -2.09
CA GLU A 55 -7.18 18.04 -1.30
C GLU A 55 -6.17 17.26 -0.47
N GLY A 56 -4.91 17.73 -0.45
CA GLY A 56 -3.88 17.28 0.48
C GLY A 56 -3.35 15.87 0.24
N VAL A 57 -3.64 15.23 -0.91
CA VAL A 57 -3.18 13.84 -1.15
C VAL A 57 -1.66 13.73 -1.31
N GLY A 58 -0.99 14.77 -1.78
CA GLY A 58 0.48 14.81 -1.83
C GLY A 58 1.09 14.77 -0.44
N GLU A 59 0.63 15.65 0.46
CA GLU A 59 1.06 15.68 1.86
C GLU A 59 0.68 14.41 2.61
N LEU A 60 -0.51 13.86 2.33
CA LEU A 60 -0.94 12.60 2.91
C LEU A 60 -0.03 11.45 2.48
N PHE A 61 0.31 11.37 1.21
CA PHE A 61 1.19 10.34 0.66
C PHE A 61 2.60 10.44 1.25
N ALA A 62 3.23 11.61 1.17
CA ALA A 62 4.55 11.85 1.74
C ALA A 62 4.60 11.60 3.26
N GLY A 63 3.55 11.96 3.98
CA GLY A 63 3.47 11.80 5.44
C GLY A 63 3.25 10.36 5.91
N LEU A 64 2.65 9.50 5.09
CA LEU A 64 2.37 8.10 5.43
C LEU A 64 3.29 7.08 4.75
N THR A 65 4.09 7.51 3.77
CA THR A 65 5.15 6.70 3.17
C THR A 65 6.51 7.03 3.77
N ASN A 66 7.58 6.53 3.19
CA ASN A 66 8.95 6.88 3.58
C ASN A 66 9.42 8.20 2.89
N SER A 67 8.55 9.22 2.86
CA SER A 67 8.75 10.46 2.10
C SER A 67 8.83 10.25 0.59
N ASP A 68 8.16 9.21 0.08
CA ASP A 68 7.97 9.04 -1.36
C ASP A 68 7.08 10.18 -1.89
N GLU A 69 7.32 10.59 -3.13
CA GLU A 69 6.69 11.75 -3.70
C GLU A 69 5.64 11.36 -4.75
N LEU A 70 4.42 11.90 -4.62
CA LEU A 70 3.46 11.90 -5.71
C LEU A 70 3.81 13.01 -6.70
N VAL A 71 3.72 12.69 -7.97
CA VAL A 71 3.78 13.70 -9.06
C VAL A 71 2.61 14.66 -8.90
N GLY A 72 2.84 15.96 -9.08
CA GLY A 72 1.76 16.95 -9.05
C GLY A 72 0.75 16.75 -10.20
N PRO A 73 -0.53 17.11 -10.04
CA PRO A 73 -1.52 16.98 -11.13
C PRO A 73 -1.08 17.64 -12.43
N GLU A 74 -0.35 18.76 -12.35
CA GLU A 74 0.21 19.51 -13.47
C GLU A 74 1.44 18.90 -14.11
N GLU A 75 2.04 17.91 -13.48
CA GLU A 75 3.29 17.25 -13.93
C GLU A 75 3.04 15.84 -14.45
N LEU A 76 1.79 15.36 -14.35
CA LEU A 76 1.41 14.04 -14.85
C LEU A 76 1.71 13.94 -16.35
N LYS A 77 2.59 13.02 -16.74
CA LYS A 77 3.00 12.81 -18.13
C LYS A 77 2.79 11.39 -18.57
N ILE A 78 2.32 11.23 -19.82
CA ILE A 78 2.21 9.94 -20.47
C ILE A 78 3.45 9.67 -21.29
N ILE A 79 3.97 8.48 -21.14
CA ILE A 79 5.08 7.93 -21.90
C ILE A 79 4.55 6.76 -22.71
N ALA A 80 4.77 6.80 -24.01
CA ALA A 80 4.48 5.67 -24.88
C ALA A 80 5.71 4.76 -24.95
N HIS A 81 5.60 3.54 -24.42
CA HIS A 81 6.68 2.59 -24.46
C HIS A 81 6.15 1.16 -24.67
N ASP A 82 6.74 0.44 -25.65
CA ASP A 82 6.44 -0.95 -25.96
C ASP A 82 4.94 -1.25 -26.15
N GLY A 83 4.26 -0.34 -26.84
CA GLY A 83 2.82 -0.41 -27.11
C GLY A 83 1.92 -0.10 -25.91
N ARG A 84 2.47 0.36 -24.80
CA ARG A 84 1.75 0.80 -23.60
C ARG A 84 1.74 2.33 -23.51
N LEU A 85 0.74 2.84 -22.81
CA LEU A 85 0.67 4.23 -22.38
C LEU A 85 0.85 4.25 -20.87
N LEU A 86 1.98 4.76 -20.41
CA LEU A 86 2.40 4.73 -19.01
C LEU A 86 2.33 6.14 -18.45
N LEU A 87 1.58 6.33 -17.37
CA LEU A 87 1.44 7.61 -16.67
C LEU A 87 2.30 7.59 -15.41
N HIS A 88 3.34 8.42 -15.33
CA HIS A 88 4.15 8.57 -14.13
C HIS A 88 3.34 9.18 -12.99
N VAL A 89 3.28 8.51 -11.84
CA VAL A 89 2.42 8.92 -10.72
C VAL A 89 3.16 9.13 -9.41
N ALA A 90 4.29 8.46 -9.20
CA ALA A 90 5.06 8.60 -7.96
C ALA A 90 6.53 8.23 -8.17
N THR A 91 7.38 8.78 -7.30
CA THR A 91 8.82 8.52 -7.24
C THR A 91 9.20 8.16 -5.80
N GLU A 92 10.07 7.16 -5.65
CA GLU A 92 10.66 6.82 -4.35
C GLU A 92 11.62 7.94 -3.90
N ASN A 93 11.71 8.18 -2.61
CA ASN A 93 12.42 9.33 -2.02
C ASN A 93 13.91 9.44 -2.39
N GLN A 94 14.55 8.34 -2.80
CA GLN A 94 15.95 8.32 -3.26
C GLN A 94 16.06 8.34 -4.80
N GLY A 95 14.90 8.38 -5.50
CA GLY A 95 14.85 8.35 -6.95
C GLY A 95 15.32 7.01 -7.56
N VAL A 96 15.17 5.91 -6.81
CA VAL A 96 15.59 4.57 -7.24
C VAL A 96 14.43 3.82 -7.91
N TYR A 97 13.20 4.08 -7.48
CA TYR A 97 12.00 3.49 -8.04
C TYR A 97 11.05 4.57 -8.53
N TYR A 98 10.43 4.29 -9.69
CA TYR A 98 9.40 5.11 -10.30
C TYR A 98 8.16 4.24 -10.52
N TRP A 99 6.99 4.80 -10.25
CA TRP A 99 5.73 4.08 -10.41
C TRP A 99 4.88 4.69 -11.51
N PHE A 100 4.41 3.82 -12.40
CA PHE A 100 3.63 4.18 -13.56
C PHE A 100 2.31 3.46 -13.60
N VAL A 101 1.26 4.16 -13.94
CA VAL A 101 -0.05 3.58 -14.22
C VAL A 101 -0.09 3.15 -15.69
N ASP A 102 -0.45 1.89 -15.95
CA ASP A 102 -0.65 1.37 -17.30
C ASP A 102 -2.04 1.78 -17.82
N CYS A 103 -2.10 2.84 -18.63
CA CYS A 103 -3.35 3.47 -19.09
C CYS A 103 -4.07 2.69 -20.21
N ASN A 104 -3.99 1.37 -20.25
CA ASN A 104 -4.56 0.52 -21.31
C ASN A 104 -6.07 0.23 -21.15
N GLY A 105 -6.88 1.21 -20.77
CA GLY A 105 -8.32 1.18 -21.00
C GLY A 105 -9.19 0.66 -19.86
N THR A 106 -8.65 0.46 -18.64
CA THR A 106 -9.47 0.18 -17.46
C THR A 106 -9.60 1.42 -16.57
N ASP A 107 -10.70 1.52 -15.81
CA ASP A 107 -10.95 2.62 -14.89
C ASP A 107 -10.01 2.63 -13.67
N ASP A 108 -9.49 1.46 -13.28
CA ASP A 108 -8.56 1.26 -12.16
C ASP A 108 -7.40 0.35 -12.61
N PRO A 109 -6.47 0.87 -13.41
CA PRO A 109 -5.44 0.09 -14.09
C PRO A 109 -4.31 -0.34 -13.16
N PRO A 110 -3.49 -1.32 -13.59
CA PRO A 110 -2.32 -1.75 -12.84
C PRO A 110 -1.27 -0.64 -12.75
N VAL A 111 -0.47 -0.73 -11.69
CA VAL A 111 0.73 0.08 -11.48
C VAL A 111 1.95 -0.79 -11.73
N LEU A 112 2.85 -0.28 -12.53
CA LEU A 112 4.15 -0.87 -12.82
C LEU A 112 5.23 -0.12 -12.06
N ASP A 113 6.30 -0.79 -11.69
CA ASP A 113 7.51 -0.16 -11.20
C ASP A 113 8.68 -0.42 -12.15
N ASP A 114 9.64 0.49 -12.08
CA ASP A 114 10.92 0.38 -12.74
C ASP A 114 12.03 0.69 -11.74
N ASP A 115 13.05 -0.19 -11.68
CA ASP A 115 14.23 -0.08 -10.83
C ASP A 115 15.51 0.19 -11.65
N SER A 116 15.39 0.59 -12.90
CA SER A 116 16.52 0.77 -13.82
C SER A 116 17.37 2.02 -13.55
N ARG A 117 17.02 2.79 -12.51
CA ARG A 117 17.68 4.07 -12.16
C ARG A 117 17.70 5.05 -13.34
N ILE A 118 16.58 5.16 -14.02
CA ILE A 118 16.37 6.08 -15.12
C ILE A 118 16.47 7.50 -14.58
N ASP A 119 17.29 8.31 -15.23
CA ASP A 119 17.22 9.76 -15.07
C ASP A 119 16.01 10.29 -15.87
N TRP A 120 14.86 10.38 -15.19
CA TRP A 120 13.62 10.82 -15.80
C TRP A 120 13.61 12.30 -16.18
N ASP A 121 14.62 13.07 -15.74
CA ASP A 121 14.79 14.46 -16.15
C ASP A 121 15.37 14.55 -17.58
N ASP A 122 16.05 13.50 -18.06
CA ASP A 122 16.59 13.41 -19.44
C ASP A 122 15.82 12.41 -20.33
N GLN A 123 14.48 12.51 -20.32
CA GLN A 123 13.59 11.60 -21.07
C GLN A 123 13.82 11.61 -22.59
N GLU A 124 14.35 12.71 -23.15
CA GLU A 124 14.59 12.84 -24.61
C GLU A 124 15.73 11.93 -25.10
N ASN A 125 16.67 11.59 -24.24
CA ASN A 125 17.86 10.81 -24.58
C ASN A 125 17.86 9.41 -23.96
N PHE A 126 16.79 9.04 -23.23
CA PHE A 126 16.77 7.79 -22.50
C PHE A 126 16.47 6.58 -23.40
N ASP A 127 17.33 5.55 -23.28
CA ASP A 127 17.13 4.26 -23.95
C ASP A 127 16.24 3.33 -23.10
N PHE A 128 14.96 3.32 -23.38
CA PHE A 128 13.97 2.45 -22.73
C PHE A 128 14.15 0.96 -23.01
N SER A 129 15.06 0.55 -23.91
CA SER A 129 15.24 -0.85 -24.30
C SER A 129 15.67 -1.75 -23.14
N HIS A 130 16.20 -1.20 -22.07
CA HIS A 130 16.67 -1.90 -20.88
C HIS A 130 15.68 -1.87 -19.70
N VAL A 131 14.56 -1.19 -19.84
CA VAL A 131 13.55 -1.09 -18.77
C VAL A 131 12.83 -2.43 -18.62
N MET A 132 12.84 -2.98 -17.41
CA MET A 132 12.09 -4.18 -17.04
C MET A 132 10.90 -3.81 -16.17
N TRP A 133 9.75 -3.63 -16.80
CA TRP A 133 8.51 -3.35 -16.10
C TRP A 133 8.06 -4.52 -15.24
N ARG A 134 7.85 -4.24 -13.96
CA ARG A 134 7.28 -5.20 -13.01
C ARG A 134 5.92 -4.69 -12.54
N VAL A 135 4.98 -5.60 -12.33
CA VAL A 135 3.69 -5.25 -11.75
C VAL A 135 3.85 -5.00 -10.24
N SER A 136 3.78 -3.75 -9.85
CA SER A 136 3.80 -3.34 -8.44
C SER A 136 2.42 -3.58 -7.80
N SER A 137 1.35 -3.26 -8.53
CA SER A 137 -0.03 -3.50 -8.10
C SER A 137 -0.95 -3.74 -9.30
N TYR A 138 -2.04 -4.53 -9.09
CA TYR A 138 -3.03 -4.84 -10.13
C TYR A 138 -4.08 -3.75 -10.33
N SER A 139 -4.12 -2.75 -9.46
CA SER A 139 -4.90 -1.55 -9.65
C SER A 139 -4.23 -0.36 -8.96
N PHE A 140 -4.50 0.83 -9.45
CA PHE A 140 -3.98 2.06 -8.86
C PHE A 140 -4.54 2.28 -7.45
N SER A 141 -5.82 2.01 -7.22
CA SER A 141 -6.42 2.12 -5.88
C SER A 141 -5.76 1.17 -4.87
N SER A 142 -5.41 -0.05 -5.31
CA SER A 142 -4.68 -1.02 -4.49
C SER A 142 -3.25 -0.56 -4.20
N PHE A 143 -2.60 0.07 -5.17
CA PHE A 143 -1.27 0.65 -4.99
C PHE A 143 -1.29 1.72 -3.91
N ILE A 144 -2.16 2.71 -4.02
CA ILE A 144 -2.30 3.79 -3.04
C ILE A 144 -2.60 3.22 -1.65
N PHE A 145 -3.57 2.30 -1.55
CA PHE A 145 -3.89 1.65 -0.27
C PHE A 145 -2.67 0.93 0.32
N ALA A 146 -1.93 0.18 -0.48
CA ALA A 146 -0.75 -0.57 -0.03
C ALA A 146 0.39 0.35 0.43
N MET A 147 0.66 1.42 -0.31
CA MET A 147 1.68 2.41 0.03
C MET A 147 1.36 3.08 1.36
N LEU A 148 0.14 3.56 1.54
CA LEU A 148 -0.25 4.31 2.73
C LEU A 148 -0.47 3.46 3.97
N THR A 149 -0.86 2.18 3.84
CA THR A 149 -1.01 1.28 4.99
C THR A 149 0.27 0.51 5.34
N GLY A 150 1.12 0.24 4.37
CA GLY A 150 2.35 -0.55 4.56
C GLY A 150 3.39 0.13 5.45
N THR A 151 3.41 1.44 5.47
CA THR A 151 4.46 2.28 6.09
C THR A 151 3.94 3.26 7.13
N ARG A 152 2.62 3.47 7.26
CA ARG A 152 2.03 4.49 8.16
C ARG A 152 2.47 4.39 9.62
N PHE A 153 2.92 3.21 10.07
CA PHE A 153 3.48 2.98 11.39
C PHE A 153 4.99 2.70 11.33
N GLY A 154 5.73 3.42 10.48
CA GLY A 154 7.14 3.17 10.18
C GLY A 154 8.05 3.00 11.39
N GLN A 155 7.86 3.79 12.45
CA GLN A 155 8.58 3.73 13.72
C GLN A 155 7.81 2.93 14.79
N GLY A 156 6.71 2.28 14.44
CA GLY A 156 5.85 1.54 15.36
C GLY A 156 6.45 0.21 15.84
N PHE A 157 5.70 -0.40 16.76
CA PHE A 157 6.02 -1.72 17.31
C PHE A 157 5.65 -2.82 16.32
N ARG A 158 6.45 -3.88 16.23
CA ARG A 158 6.31 -4.92 15.23
C ARG A 158 6.55 -6.32 15.79
N LEU A 159 5.66 -7.25 15.42
CA LEU A 159 5.91 -8.68 15.56
C LEU A 159 5.86 -9.33 14.18
N SER A 160 6.64 -10.39 14.01
CA SER A 160 6.59 -11.19 12.78
C SER A 160 6.59 -12.69 13.10
N ALA A 161 6.07 -13.46 12.15
CA ALA A 161 6.14 -14.91 12.18
C ALA A 161 6.30 -15.45 10.77
N THR A 162 6.94 -16.61 10.64
CA THR A 162 6.81 -17.46 9.46
C THR A 162 5.95 -18.64 9.86
N ASP A 163 4.80 -18.78 9.20
CA ASP A 163 3.80 -19.79 9.52
C ASP A 163 3.09 -20.26 8.23
N SER A 164 2.07 -21.07 8.39
CA SER A 164 1.22 -21.47 7.28
C SER A 164 0.44 -20.30 6.70
N SER A 165 0.17 -20.39 5.40
CA SER A 165 -0.78 -19.50 4.73
C SER A 165 -2.16 -19.58 5.40
N PRO A 166 -2.87 -18.45 5.56
CA PRO A 166 -4.12 -18.44 6.30
C PRO A 166 -5.20 -19.26 5.59
N ALA A 167 -5.81 -20.19 6.32
CA ALA A 167 -6.95 -20.94 5.84
C ALA A 167 -8.15 -19.99 5.57
N PRO A 168 -9.09 -20.36 4.67
CA PRO A 168 -10.27 -19.53 4.38
C PRO A 168 -11.07 -19.11 5.61
N VAL A 169 -11.16 -19.98 6.62
CA VAL A 169 -11.85 -19.68 7.88
C VAL A 169 -11.14 -18.62 8.70
N VAL A 170 -9.80 -18.59 8.67
CA VAL A 170 -9.00 -17.55 9.32
C VAL A 170 -9.19 -16.20 8.61
N LEU A 171 -9.15 -16.19 7.28
CA LEU A 171 -9.42 -14.99 6.50
C LEU A 171 -10.82 -14.45 6.74
N ALA A 172 -11.84 -15.33 6.81
CA ALA A 172 -13.20 -14.93 7.13
C ALA A 172 -13.29 -14.31 8.53
N SER A 173 -12.60 -14.89 9.52
CA SER A 173 -12.55 -14.35 10.88
C SER A 173 -11.84 -12.99 10.93
N LEU A 174 -10.76 -12.80 10.18
CA LEU A 174 -10.06 -11.50 10.13
C LEU A 174 -10.95 -10.41 9.52
N ARG A 175 -11.75 -10.72 8.50
CA ARG A 175 -12.69 -9.78 7.86
C ARG A 175 -13.80 -9.28 8.78
N THR A 176 -14.08 -9.95 9.88
CA THR A 176 -15.07 -9.45 10.85
C THR A 176 -14.56 -8.27 11.67
N ASP A 177 -13.25 -8.20 11.86
CA ASP A 177 -12.64 -7.26 12.80
C ASP A 177 -11.78 -6.20 12.09
N PHE A 178 -11.36 -6.49 10.86
CA PHE A 178 -10.46 -5.65 10.10
C PHE A 178 -11.04 -5.29 8.74
N LEU A 179 -10.71 -4.10 8.27
CA LEU A 179 -10.88 -3.75 6.87
C LEU A 179 -9.85 -4.56 6.05
N GLU A 180 -10.34 -5.43 5.17
CA GLU A 180 -9.48 -6.07 4.19
C GLU A 180 -9.14 -5.08 3.08
N GLY A 181 -7.87 -4.76 2.94
CA GLY A 181 -7.36 -3.98 1.83
C GLY A 181 -7.29 -4.80 0.55
N PRO A 182 -6.95 -4.14 -0.57
CA PRO A 182 -6.80 -4.83 -1.84
C PRO A 182 -5.82 -5.99 -1.75
N ARG A 183 -6.25 -7.13 -2.29
CA ARG A 183 -5.48 -8.37 -2.30
C ARG A 183 -4.57 -8.41 -3.50
N THR A 184 -3.30 -8.74 -3.31
CA THR A 184 -2.39 -9.10 -4.40
C THR A 184 -2.30 -10.63 -4.47
N SER A 185 -2.58 -11.20 -5.63
CA SER A 185 -2.48 -12.65 -5.85
C SER A 185 -1.96 -12.90 -7.26
N VAL A 186 -0.67 -13.19 -7.36
CA VAL A 186 0.03 -13.58 -8.58
C VAL A 186 0.75 -14.90 -8.34
N PRO A 187 1.16 -15.62 -9.39
CA PRO A 187 1.86 -16.87 -9.24
C PRO A 187 3.08 -16.81 -8.31
N GLU A 188 3.75 -15.66 -8.27
CA GLU A 188 4.98 -15.46 -7.50
C GLU A 188 4.76 -14.78 -6.16
N LYS A 189 3.55 -14.22 -5.91
CA LYS A 189 3.33 -13.43 -4.68
C LYS A 189 1.86 -13.40 -4.27
N HIS A 190 1.59 -13.77 -3.04
CA HIS A 190 0.28 -13.55 -2.40
C HIS A 190 0.43 -12.56 -1.25
N VAL A 191 -0.40 -11.52 -1.22
CA VAL A 191 -0.42 -10.56 -0.11
C VAL A 191 -1.86 -10.29 0.30
N TYR A 192 -2.13 -10.48 1.58
CA TYR A 192 -3.35 -10.05 2.26
C TYR A 192 -3.00 -8.88 3.17
N ARG A 193 -3.80 -7.85 3.14
CA ARG A 193 -3.67 -6.68 4.01
C ARG A 193 -4.95 -6.51 4.81
N PHE A 194 -4.81 -6.47 6.10
CA PHE A 194 -5.89 -6.21 7.05
C PHE A 194 -5.50 -5.00 7.87
N ALA A 195 -6.36 -4.01 7.96
CA ALA A 195 -6.07 -2.76 8.61
C ALA A 195 -7.19 -2.34 9.56
N GLN A 196 -6.80 -1.70 10.65
CA GLN A 196 -7.65 -0.96 11.59
C GLN A 196 -7.01 0.41 11.81
N PRO A 197 -7.71 1.42 12.34
CA PRO A 197 -7.10 2.72 12.61
C PRO A 197 -5.79 2.64 13.41
N GLU A 198 -5.71 1.70 14.35
CA GLU A 198 -4.59 1.54 15.28
C GLU A 198 -3.63 0.38 14.94
N ALA A 199 -3.86 -0.40 13.88
CA ALA A 199 -3.04 -1.58 13.62
C ALA A 199 -3.12 -2.06 12.17
N ASP A 200 -2.02 -2.63 11.68
CA ASP A 200 -1.93 -3.32 10.39
C ASP A 200 -1.47 -4.77 10.56
N LEU A 201 -2.12 -5.67 9.83
CA LEU A 201 -1.73 -7.05 9.68
C LEU A 201 -1.47 -7.32 8.19
N ILE A 202 -0.23 -7.68 7.87
CA ILE A 202 0.17 -8.05 6.51
C ILE A 202 0.56 -9.53 6.53
N ILE A 203 -0.06 -10.32 5.66
CA ILE A 203 0.26 -11.75 5.49
C ILE A 203 0.71 -11.93 4.04
N ARG A 204 1.94 -12.37 3.82
CA ARG A 204 2.51 -12.48 2.48
C ARG A 204 3.31 -13.76 2.26
N SER A 205 3.19 -14.33 1.06
CA SER A 205 4.11 -15.29 0.48
C SER A 205 4.81 -14.60 -0.68
N ASN A 206 6.13 -14.59 -0.71
CA ASN A 206 6.92 -13.75 -1.61
C ASN A 206 7.46 -14.51 -2.82
N THR A 207 7.32 -15.84 -2.84
CA THR A 207 7.81 -16.69 -3.93
C THR A 207 6.79 -17.77 -4.30
N ALA A 208 6.87 -18.27 -5.53
CA ALA A 208 6.05 -19.41 -5.98
C ALA A 208 6.30 -20.65 -5.11
N GLU A 209 7.54 -20.87 -4.63
CA GLU A 209 7.87 -21.97 -3.74
C GLU A 209 7.16 -21.84 -2.38
N GLU A 210 7.18 -20.67 -1.76
CA GLU A 210 6.46 -20.42 -0.50
C GLU A 210 4.96 -20.66 -0.67
N ILE A 211 4.37 -20.19 -1.80
CA ILE A 211 2.96 -20.41 -2.12
C ILE A 211 2.67 -21.90 -2.25
N ALA A 212 3.48 -22.64 -3.01
CA ALA A 212 3.31 -24.08 -3.20
C ALA A 212 3.44 -24.88 -1.91
N ARG A 213 4.30 -24.43 -0.99
CA ARG A 213 4.50 -25.04 0.34
C ARG A 213 3.50 -24.55 1.39
N GLY A 214 2.62 -23.62 1.06
CA GLY A 214 1.67 -23.04 1.99
C GLY A 214 2.34 -22.24 3.11
N ILE A 215 3.49 -21.59 2.84
CA ILE A 215 4.23 -20.76 3.79
C ILE A 215 3.84 -19.30 3.61
N ALA A 216 3.64 -18.59 4.71
CA ALA A 216 3.43 -17.16 4.73
C ALA A 216 4.18 -16.45 5.85
N HIS A 217 4.54 -15.20 5.59
CA HIS A 217 5.13 -14.29 6.57
C HIS A 217 4.03 -13.37 7.10
N TRP A 218 3.83 -13.40 8.41
CA TRP A 218 2.86 -12.59 9.13
C TRP A 218 3.59 -11.40 9.75
N HIS A 219 3.11 -10.19 9.48
CA HIS A 219 3.66 -8.96 10.04
C HIS A 219 2.53 -8.21 10.76
N LEU A 220 2.72 -8.02 12.05
CA LEU A 220 1.83 -7.27 12.93
C LEU A 220 2.52 -5.92 13.20
N ILE A 221 1.83 -4.83 12.96
CA ILE A 221 2.39 -3.47 13.07
C ILE A 221 1.38 -2.59 13.79
N ALA A 222 1.82 -1.84 14.80
CA ALA A 222 0.97 -0.89 15.50
C ALA A 222 1.78 0.30 16.06
N PRO A 223 1.17 1.48 16.24
CA PRO A 223 1.85 2.66 16.75
C PRO A 223 2.18 2.57 18.25
N THR A 224 1.46 1.74 19.00
CA THR A 224 1.63 1.60 20.46
C THR A 224 1.77 0.13 20.88
N PRO A 225 2.42 -0.15 22.03
CA PRO A 225 2.51 -1.51 22.57
C PRO A 225 1.12 -2.13 22.85
N ASP A 226 0.18 -1.33 23.35
CA ASP A 226 -1.17 -1.81 23.67
C ASP A 226 -1.96 -2.22 22.43
N ALA A 227 -1.87 -1.44 21.35
CA ALA A 227 -2.48 -1.78 20.08
C ALA A 227 -1.84 -3.04 19.47
N LEU A 228 -0.50 -3.16 19.56
CA LEU A 228 0.20 -4.38 19.12
C LEU A 228 -0.20 -5.61 19.93
N ALA A 229 -0.34 -5.46 21.26
CA ALA A 229 -0.79 -6.56 22.12
C ALA A 229 -2.20 -7.03 21.78
N LYS A 230 -3.14 -6.09 21.54
CA LYS A 230 -4.50 -6.42 21.08
C LYS A 230 -4.49 -7.18 19.76
N LEU A 231 -3.71 -6.68 18.77
CA LEU A 231 -3.57 -7.32 17.47
C LEU A 231 -2.95 -8.73 17.63
N ALA A 232 -1.86 -8.86 18.38
CA ALA A 232 -1.20 -10.14 18.62
C ALA A 232 -2.13 -11.14 19.30
N LYS A 233 -2.89 -10.72 20.32
CA LYS A 233 -3.90 -11.56 21.00
C LYS A 233 -4.97 -12.05 20.03
N ARG A 234 -5.38 -11.21 19.08
CA ARG A 234 -6.39 -11.56 18.07
C ARG A 234 -5.91 -12.65 17.11
N VAL A 235 -4.65 -12.62 16.71
CA VAL A 235 -4.09 -13.61 15.77
C VAL A 235 -3.45 -14.83 16.45
N TRP A 236 -3.17 -14.74 17.75
CA TRP A 236 -2.51 -15.79 18.55
C TRP A 236 -3.07 -17.18 18.36
N PRO A 237 -4.41 -17.39 18.26
CA PRO A 237 -5.00 -18.71 18.06
C PRO A 237 -4.82 -19.30 16.67
N PHE A 238 -4.31 -18.57 15.70
CA PHE A 238 -4.24 -19.04 14.33
C PHE A 238 -2.96 -19.83 14.07
N GLY A 239 -3.10 -21.00 13.46
CA GLY A 239 -1.97 -21.85 13.08
C GLY A 239 -1.02 -22.16 14.24
N THR A 240 0.27 -21.91 14.04
CA THR A 240 1.33 -22.04 15.06
C THR A 240 1.86 -20.67 15.51
N LEU A 241 1.15 -19.58 15.28
CA LEU A 241 1.58 -18.20 15.60
C LEU A 241 1.97 -18.04 17.07
N ALA A 242 1.29 -18.73 17.98
CA ALA A 242 1.65 -18.79 19.41
C ALA A 242 3.11 -19.24 19.67
N LYS A 243 3.72 -19.97 18.74
CA LYS A 243 5.09 -20.49 18.85
C LYS A 243 6.08 -19.78 17.92
N THR A 244 5.59 -19.13 16.88
CA THR A 244 6.42 -18.59 15.80
C THR A 244 6.52 -17.07 15.82
N LEU A 245 5.60 -16.36 16.53
CA LEU A 245 5.68 -14.92 16.69
C LEU A 245 6.94 -14.50 17.43
N GLN A 246 7.64 -13.54 16.88
CA GLN A 246 8.88 -12.99 17.43
C GLN A 246 8.92 -11.46 17.28
N SER A 247 9.70 -10.81 18.15
CA SER A 247 10.02 -9.38 18.04
C SER A 247 10.84 -9.12 16.79
N VAL A 248 10.52 -8.06 16.04
CA VAL A 248 11.29 -7.63 14.87
C VAL A 248 12.53 -6.83 15.28
N GLY A 249 12.59 -6.33 16.51
CA GLY A 249 13.84 -5.92 17.14
C GLY A 249 14.43 -4.58 16.69
N VAL A 250 13.63 -3.60 16.29
CA VAL A 250 14.16 -2.22 16.25
C VAL A 250 14.51 -1.82 17.68
N ALA A 251 15.77 -1.45 17.94
CA ALA A 251 16.40 -1.44 19.26
C ALA A 251 15.58 -0.80 20.41
N HIS A 252 14.84 0.27 20.15
CA HIS A 252 14.03 0.96 21.17
C HIS A 252 12.67 0.32 21.45
N ASN A 253 12.17 -0.52 20.55
CA ASN A 253 10.85 -1.19 20.67
C ASN A 253 10.96 -2.63 21.15
N ALA A 254 12.11 -3.26 20.98
CA ALA A 254 12.32 -4.70 21.21
C ALA A 254 11.95 -5.18 22.63
N ASP A 255 12.16 -4.35 23.65
CA ASP A 255 11.81 -4.72 25.04
C ASP A 255 10.29 -4.75 25.26
N ALA A 256 9.55 -3.82 24.66
CA ALA A 256 8.09 -3.81 24.72
C ALA A 256 7.51 -4.99 23.94
N GLU A 257 8.03 -5.26 22.76
CA GLU A 257 7.62 -6.41 21.93
C GLU A 257 7.84 -7.75 22.65
N ARG A 258 9.00 -7.94 23.29
CA ARG A 258 9.28 -9.15 24.09
C ARG A 258 8.35 -9.29 25.29
N ARG A 259 7.99 -8.18 25.95
CA ARG A 259 7.03 -8.22 27.09
C ARG A 259 5.65 -8.65 26.61
N ILE A 260 5.18 -8.16 25.46
CA ILE A 260 3.91 -8.58 24.85
C ILE A 260 3.91 -10.09 24.60
N LEU A 261 4.96 -10.62 23.99
CA LEU A 261 5.07 -12.07 23.74
C LEU A 261 5.08 -12.90 25.04
N ALA A 262 5.79 -12.44 26.06
CA ALA A 262 5.82 -13.11 27.37
C ALA A 262 4.43 -13.14 28.04
N GLN A 263 3.68 -12.06 27.99
CA GLN A 263 2.31 -11.99 28.52
C GLN A 263 1.36 -12.95 27.78
N LEU A 264 1.39 -12.95 26.45
CA LEU A 264 0.55 -13.85 25.63
C LEU A 264 0.85 -15.32 25.91
N THR A 265 2.13 -15.67 26.10
CA THR A 265 2.54 -17.05 26.45
C THR A 265 2.00 -17.49 27.82
N GLN A 266 1.98 -16.59 28.80
CA GLN A 266 1.42 -16.87 30.13
C GLN A 266 -0.11 -17.04 30.09
N GLU A 267 -0.82 -16.18 29.38
CA GLU A 267 -2.27 -16.28 29.24
C GLU A 267 -2.72 -17.54 28.48
N GLY A 268 -1.93 -17.99 27.48
CA GLY A 268 -2.23 -19.20 26.71
C GLY A 268 -1.91 -20.51 27.42
N SER A 269 -1.22 -20.46 28.59
CA SER A 269 -0.84 -21.62 29.38
C SER A 269 -1.80 -21.86 30.56
N SER A 270 -2.74 -20.99 30.82
CA SER A 270 -3.78 -21.05 31.84
C SER A 270 -5.13 -21.47 31.24
#